data_1f272c9b669c43e352558b6e2846b94d
#
_entry.id   1f272c9b669c43e352558b6e2846b94d
#
_cell.length_a   1.000
_cell.length_b   1.000
_cell.length_c   1.000
_cell.angle_alpha   90.00
_cell.angle_beta   90.00
_cell.angle_gamma   90.00
#
_symmetry.space_group_name_H-M   'P 1'
#
loop_
_entity.id
_entity.type
_entity.pdbx_description
1 polymer ?
#
loop_
_entity_poly.entity_id
_entity_poly.type
_entity_poly.pdbx_seq_one_letter_code
_entity_poly.pdbx_strand_id
1 'polypeptide(L)'
;MWDKRLRTIAVIAFVLAFACGASAQQTLNLWPGAAPGSEKWTYKEYSIKAPDLGTVIFNVTTPTLTAYLPEPAKATGTGVIIAPGGAFVALAMDIEGNDVARWLQQRGIAAFVLKYRIMEKKGEGLPRNMNFDEASKPGIADGIQAIKIVREHSKEWSVAPDRVVFIGFSAGAAVTCGTMLQADEALRPNFAAPIYGAPFGEKLPKIPAKLPPIFMAWAQDDPLVLSYITRFYNGLIQAGQKPEAHIYSSGGHGFGMKQTGATSDHWIDEFYRWLQAQGLTKPAPK
;
A
#
# COMPACT_ATOMS: atom_id res chain seq x y z
N MET A 1 55.75 21.88 58.92
CA MET A 1 55.81 21.71 57.39
C MET A 1 54.76 20.67 57.00
N TRP A 2 53.63 21.09 56.49
CA TRP A 2 52.54 20.21 56.14
C TRP A 2 52.38 20.28 54.64
N ASP A 3 52.64 19.15 53.97
CA ASP A 3 52.51 18.98 52.50
C ASP A 3 51.06 18.56 52.19
N LYS A 4 50.27 19.45 51.57
CA LYS A 4 48.92 19.17 51.09
C LYS A 4 48.99 18.80 49.62
N ARG A 5 48.99 17.50 49.31
CA ARG A 5 48.78 16.99 47.94
C ARG A 5 47.29 17.00 47.63
N LEU A 6 46.87 17.96 46.82
CA LEU A 6 45.55 17.98 46.17
C LEU A 6 45.50 16.92 45.07
N ARG A 7 44.65 15.93 45.27
CA ARG A 7 44.28 14.95 44.21
C ARG A 7 43.12 15.52 43.43
N THR A 8 43.38 15.95 42.18
CA THR A 8 42.37 16.34 41.21
C THR A 8 41.71 15.07 40.64
N ILE A 9 40.44 14.80 40.96
CA ILE A 9 39.64 13.75 40.35
C ILE A 9 39.04 14.32 39.06
N ALA A 10 39.53 13.87 37.93
CA ALA A 10 38.92 14.19 36.63
C ALA A 10 37.71 13.29 36.43
N VAL A 11 36.50 13.87 36.47
CA VAL A 11 35.26 13.21 36.09
C VAL A 11 35.14 13.28 34.56
N ILE A 12 35.39 12.17 33.89
CA ILE A 12 35.14 12.03 32.46
C ILE A 12 33.65 11.75 32.31
N ALA A 13 32.87 12.76 31.89
CA ALA A 13 31.48 12.60 31.49
C ALA A 13 31.45 11.96 30.08
N PHE A 14 31.04 10.70 30.01
CA PHE A 14 30.80 9.99 28.77
C PHE A 14 29.44 10.48 28.23
N VAL A 15 29.45 11.40 27.29
CA VAL A 15 28.24 11.79 26.54
C VAL A 15 27.99 10.72 25.49
N LEU A 16 27.07 9.81 25.79
CA LEU A 16 26.48 8.91 24.81
C LEU A 16 25.63 9.76 23.84
N ALA A 17 26.21 10.15 22.72
CA ALA A 17 25.44 10.68 21.59
C ALA A 17 24.61 9.53 21.01
N PHE A 18 23.32 9.47 21.36
CA PHE A 18 22.36 8.71 20.60
C PHE A 18 22.25 9.34 19.21
N ALA A 19 22.95 8.77 18.25
CA ALA A 19 22.72 9.08 16.86
C ALA A 19 21.30 8.57 16.54
N CYS A 20 20.32 9.48 16.52
CA CYS A 20 19.01 9.24 15.94
C CYS A 20 19.24 9.10 14.42
N GLY A 21 19.64 7.89 14.00
CA GLY A 21 19.78 7.55 12.60
C GLY A 21 18.39 7.60 11.98
N ALA A 22 18.07 8.64 11.22
CA ALA A 22 16.99 8.58 10.26
C ALA A 22 17.28 7.36 9.37
N SER A 23 16.53 6.27 9.54
CA SER A 23 16.65 5.10 8.68
C SER A 23 16.40 5.57 7.25
N ALA A 24 17.44 5.52 6.42
CA ALA A 24 17.31 5.86 5.02
C ALA A 24 16.23 4.95 4.41
N GLN A 25 15.32 5.54 3.68
CA GLN A 25 14.23 4.84 3.03
C GLN A 25 14.80 3.79 2.07
N GLN A 26 14.56 2.50 2.35
CA GLN A 26 15.05 1.40 1.53
C GLN A 26 14.09 1.17 0.37
N THR A 27 14.61 1.19 -0.86
CA THR A 27 13.84 0.85 -2.06
C THR A 27 14.49 -0.35 -2.73
N LEU A 28 13.69 -1.39 -2.98
CA LEU A 28 14.11 -2.63 -3.62
C LEU A 28 13.45 -2.77 -4.99
N ASN A 29 14.19 -3.30 -5.98
CA ASN A 29 13.57 -3.79 -7.21
C ASN A 29 12.79 -5.08 -6.91
N LEU A 30 11.58 -5.22 -7.46
CA LEU A 30 10.78 -6.43 -7.25
C LEU A 30 11.38 -7.66 -7.94
N TRP A 31 12.07 -7.45 -9.04
CA TRP A 31 12.63 -8.51 -9.87
C TRP A 31 14.14 -8.29 -10.05
N PRO A 32 14.93 -9.36 -10.11
CA PRO A 32 16.39 -9.24 -10.27
C PRO A 32 16.84 -8.74 -11.64
N GLY A 33 15.90 -8.65 -12.61
CA GLY A 33 16.12 -8.18 -13.97
C GLY A 33 14.82 -7.61 -14.54
N ALA A 34 14.62 -7.76 -15.84
CA ALA A 34 13.36 -7.39 -16.47
C ALA A 34 12.21 -8.19 -15.86
N ALA A 35 11.13 -7.50 -15.52
CA ALA A 35 9.99 -8.13 -14.88
C ALA A 35 9.24 -9.03 -15.89
N PRO A 36 8.79 -10.23 -15.49
CA PRO A 36 8.16 -11.20 -16.39
C PRO A 36 6.97 -10.63 -17.15
N GLY A 37 6.95 -10.82 -18.48
CA GLY A 37 5.88 -10.34 -19.36
C GLY A 37 6.03 -8.88 -19.81
N SER A 38 7.10 -8.19 -19.41
CA SER A 38 7.41 -6.82 -19.87
C SER A 38 8.84 -6.66 -20.38
N GLU A 39 9.50 -7.74 -20.75
CA GLU A 39 10.90 -7.75 -21.20
C GLU A 39 11.12 -6.89 -22.46
N LYS A 40 10.06 -6.69 -23.24
CA LYS A 40 10.08 -5.88 -24.47
C LYS A 40 9.59 -4.45 -24.27
N TRP A 41 9.27 -4.04 -23.04
CA TRP A 41 8.82 -2.68 -22.77
C TRP A 41 9.99 -1.71 -22.81
N THR A 42 9.92 -0.71 -23.69
CA THR A 42 11.02 0.22 -23.98
C THR A 42 10.69 1.68 -23.64
N TYR A 43 9.46 1.95 -23.21
CA TYR A 43 9.06 3.30 -22.83
C TYR A 43 9.75 3.73 -21.52
N LYS A 44 10.02 5.03 -21.43
CA LYS A 44 10.79 5.59 -20.32
C LYS A 44 9.87 6.12 -19.22
N GLU A 45 10.18 5.73 -17.98
CA GLU A 45 9.55 6.28 -16.79
C GLU A 45 9.81 7.78 -16.68
N TYR A 46 8.78 8.54 -16.30
CA TYR A 46 8.89 9.94 -15.95
C TYR A 46 7.90 10.30 -14.86
N SER A 47 8.11 11.44 -14.19
CA SER A 47 7.21 11.94 -13.16
C SER A 47 6.90 13.41 -13.34
N ILE A 48 5.75 13.82 -12.83
CA ILE A 48 5.34 15.21 -12.71
C ILE A 48 4.92 15.51 -11.28
N LYS A 49 4.89 16.79 -10.92
CA LYS A 49 4.16 17.27 -9.75
C LYS A 49 2.80 17.79 -10.20
N ALA A 50 1.75 17.08 -9.82
CA ALA A 50 0.38 17.47 -10.12
C ALA A 50 -0.25 18.17 -8.92
N PRO A 51 -1.05 19.25 -9.13
CA PRO A 51 -1.84 19.85 -8.07
C PRO A 51 -2.69 18.76 -7.37
N ASP A 52 -2.83 18.83 -6.06
CA ASP A 52 -3.65 17.96 -5.21
C ASP A 52 -3.32 16.46 -5.22
N LEU A 53 -2.40 16.00 -6.08
CA LEU A 53 -1.94 14.62 -6.15
C LEU A 53 -0.48 14.46 -5.71
N GLY A 54 0.30 15.53 -5.74
CA GLY A 54 1.74 15.47 -5.52
C GLY A 54 2.49 14.81 -6.69
N THR A 55 3.38 13.88 -6.39
CA THR A 55 4.13 13.14 -7.41
C THR A 55 3.25 12.12 -8.12
N VAL A 56 3.18 12.24 -9.44
CA VAL A 56 2.54 11.25 -10.31
C VAL A 56 3.61 10.65 -11.22
N ILE A 57 3.73 9.32 -11.24
CA ILE A 57 4.69 8.58 -12.05
C ILE A 57 3.97 7.92 -13.22
N PHE A 58 4.60 7.95 -14.39
CA PHE A 58 4.11 7.36 -15.63
C PHE A 58 5.13 6.36 -16.19
N ASN A 59 4.64 5.45 -17.03
CA ASN A 59 5.49 4.55 -17.81
C ASN A 59 6.43 3.68 -16.95
N VAL A 60 5.93 3.13 -15.87
CA VAL A 60 6.72 2.26 -15.00
C VAL A 60 6.96 0.91 -15.67
N THR A 61 8.22 0.62 -15.98
CA THR A 61 8.69 -0.68 -16.51
C THR A 61 9.49 -1.47 -15.49
N THR A 62 10.09 -0.77 -14.51
CA THR A 62 10.87 -1.35 -13.42
C THR A 62 10.13 -1.15 -12.11
N PRO A 63 9.39 -2.19 -11.64
CA PRO A 63 8.63 -2.06 -10.41
C PRO A 63 9.53 -2.12 -9.18
N THR A 64 9.19 -1.32 -8.17
CA THR A 64 9.95 -1.22 -6.92
C THR A 64 9.04 -1.25 -5.69
N LEU A 65 9.62 -1.64 -4.56
CA LEU A 65 8.99 -1.60 -3.25
C LEU A 65 9.80 -0.70 -2.32
N THR A 66 9.18 0.39 -1.83
CA THR A 66 9.83 1.34 -0.92
C THR A 66 9.33 1.13 0.50
N ALA A 67 10.24 0.79 1.42
CA ALA A 67 9.92 0.49 2.80
C ALA A 67 9.90 1.76 3.68
N TYR A 68 8.86 1.88 4.50
CA TYR A 68 8.65 2.86 5.57
C TYR A 68 8.58 2.10 6.89
N LEU A 69 9.71 1.90 7.54
CA LEU A 69 9.80 1.10 8.74
C LEU A 69 9.59 1.98 9.99
N PRO A 70 8.76 1.56 10.94
CA PRO A 70 8.61 2.27 12.21
C PRO A 70 9.86 2.14 13.07
N GLU A 71 9.96 2.95 14.10
CA GLU A 71 10.96 2.74 15.16
C GLU A 71 10.81 1.32 15.72
N PRO A 72 11.89 0.53 15.87
CA PRO A 72 11.81 -0.86 16.31
C PRO A 72 11.02 -1.07 17.61
N ALA A 73 11.15 -0.14 18.56
CA ALA A 73 10.43 -0.19 19.84
C ALA A 73 8.90 -0.01 19.71
N LYS A 74 8.42 0.55 18.61
CA LYS A 74 6.99 0.79 18.33
C LYS A 74 6.40 -0.23 17.35
N ALA A 75 7.22 -1.10 16.77
CA ALA A 75 6.80 -2.01 15.72
C ALA A 75 5.69 -2.97 16.20
N THR A 76 4.57 -2.98 15.49
CA THR A 76 3.41 -3.85 15.78
C THR A 76 3.57 -5.25 15.18
N GLY A 77 4.55 -5.46 14.32
CA GLY A 77 4.69 -6.69 13.55
C GLY A 77 3.75 -6.78 12.34
N THR A 78 3.02 -5.72 12.04
CA THR A 78 2.14 -5.64 10.86
C THR A 78 2.83 -4.94 9.72
N GLY A 79 2.72 -5.51 8.51
CA GLY A 79 3.20 -4.92 7.27
C GLY A 79 2.03 -4.59 6.34
N VAL A 80 2.00 -3.37 5.78
CA VAL A 80 0.97 -2.93 4.84
C VAL A 80 1.62 -2.61 3.49
N ILE A 81 1.30 -3.37 2.45
CA ILE A 81 1.68 -3.09 1.07
C ILE A 81 0.63 -2.15 0.48
N ILE A 82 1.08 -1.06 -0.15
CA ILE A 82 0.23 0.04 -0.63
C ILE A 82 0.40 0.15 -2.14
N ALA A 83 -0.68 -0.05 -2.89
CA ALA A 83 -0.71 0.09 -4.34
C ALA A 83 -1.48 1.37 -4.73
N PRO A 84 -0.81 2.43 -5.21
CA PRO A 84 -1.46 3.66 -5.66
C PRO A 84 -2.36 3.43 -6.87
N GLY A 85 -3.32 4.33 -7.10
CA GLY A 85 -4.16 4.39 -8.30
C GLY A 85 -3.53 5.16 -9.44
N GLY A 86 -4.26 5.25 -10.55
CA GLY A 86 -3.86 6.00 -11.76
C GLY A 86 -4.22 5.28 -13.05
N ALA A 87 -5.32 4.54 -13.05
CA ALA A 87 -5.92 3.89 -14.24
C ALA A 87 -4.94 3.02 -15.05
N PHE A 88 -3.96 2.39 -14.41
CA PHE A 88 -2.90 1.57 -15.03
C PHE A 88 -2.02 2.31 -16.05
N VAL A 89 -2.04 3.63 -16.10
CA VAL A 89 -1.18 4.47 -16.94
C VAL A 89 -0.41 5.53 -16.14
N ALA A 90 -0.73 5.67 -14.85
CA ALA A 90 -0.10 6.56 -13.91
C ALA A 90 -0.09 5.93 -12.51
N LEU A 91 0.70 6.49 -11.59
CA LEU A 91 0.66 6.17 -10.15
C LEU A 91 0.66 7.47 -9.35
N ALA A 92 -0.39 7.70 -8.55
CA ALA A 92 -0.52 8.85 -7.63
C ALA A 92 0.31 8.58 -6.35
N MET A 93 1.63 8.72 -6.45
CA MET A 93 2.57 8.22 -5.45
C MET A 93 2.50 8.90 -4.10
N ASP A 94 2.11 10.18 -4.03
CA ASP A 94 2.07 10.87 -2.74
C ASP A 94 0.77 10.56 -1.99
N ILE A 95 -0.38 11.03 -2.47
CA ILE A 95 -1.64 10.93 -1.72
C ILE A 95 -2.22 9.50 -1.55
N GLU A 96 -1.82 8.56 -2.40
CA GLU A 96 -2.28 7.16 -2.37
C GLU A 96 -1.14 6.17 -2.08
N GLY A 97 0.04 6.70 -1.75
CA GLY A 97 1.24 5.91 -1.45
C GLY A 97 2.01 6.44 -0.26
N ASN A 98 2.87 7.43 -0.49
CA ASN A 98 3.83 7.92 0.49
C ASN A 98 3.18 8.51 1.74
N ASP A 99 2.07 9.24 1.61
CA ASP A 99 1.39 9.87 2.75
C ASP A 99 0.68 8.83 3.62
N VAL A 100 0.05 7.83 2.98
CA VAL A 100 -0.52 6.66 3.67
C VAL A 100 0.57 5.90 4.41
N ALA A 101 1.73 5.67 3.76
CA ALA A 101 2.86 4.96 4.36
C ALA A 101 3.43 5.69 5.58
N ARG A 102 3.62 7.00 5.50
CA ARG A 102 4.08 7.82 6.63
C ARG A 102 3.08 7.80 7.79
N TRP A 103 1.79 7.88 7.48
CA TRP A 103 0.73 7.84 8.47
C TRP A 103 0.70 6.52 9.24
N LEU A 104 0.89 5.39 8.56
CA LEU A 104 0.99 4.05 9.16
C LEU A 104 2.29 3.88 9.95
N GLN A 105 3.43 4.30 9.39
CA GLN A 105 4.73 4.26 10.03
C GLN A 105 4.73 4.95 11.39
N GLN A 106 4.13 6.12 11.50
CA GLN A 106 4.00 6.88 12.75
C GLN A 106 3.20 6.12 13.82
N ARG A 107 2.39 5.12 13.41
CA ARG A 107 1.56 4.28 14.29
C ARG A 107 2.16 2.88 14.54
N GLY A 108 3.45 2.71 14.23
CA GLY A 108 4.16 1.45 14.48
C GLY A 108 3.91 0.35 13.45
N ILE A 109 3.30 0.67 12.33
CA ILE A 109 3.00 -0.28 11.25
C ILE A 109 4.04 -0.09 10.14
N ALA A 110 4.73 -1.17 9.75
CA ALA A 110 5.61 -1.14 8.58
C ALA A 110 4.77 -0.98 7.32
N ALA A 111 5.14 -0.05 6.44
CA ALA A 111 4.42 0.21 5.22
C ALA A 111 5.35 0.12 4.01
N PHE A 112 4.84 -0.37 2.90
CA PHE A 112 5.60 -0.67 1.70
C PHE A 112 4.88 -0.10 0.48
N VAL A 113 5.38 0.99 -0.07
CA VAL A 113 4.78 1.61 -1.27
C VAL A 113 5.24 0.85 -2.50
N LEU A 114 4.28 0.27 -3.21
CA LEU A 114 4.49 -0.50 -4.42
C LEU A 114 4.34 0.40 -5.66
N LYS A 115 5.47 0.69 -6.31
CA LYS A 115 5.50 1.25 -7.66
C LYS A 115 5.41 0.09 -8.64
N TYR A 116 4.19 -0.33 -8.99
CA TYR A 116 3.96 -1.47 -9.88
C TYR A 116 4.00 -1.05 -11.35
N ARG A 117 4.20 -2.02 -12.26
CA ARG A 117 4.20 -1.80 -13.70
C ARG A 117 2.84 -1.34 -14.21
N ILE A 118 2.88 -0.36 -15.09
CA ILE A 118 1.70 0.22 -15.73
C ILE A 118 1.93 0.34 -17.23
N MET A 119 0.85 0.46 -17.98
CA MET A 119 0.88 0.59 -19.44
C MET A 119 1.48 1.93 -19.87
N GLU A 120 2.02 1.98 -21.07
CA GLU A 120 2.53 3.20 -21.68
C GLU A 120 1.45 4.29 -21.75
N LYS A 121 1.73 5.46 -21.20
CA LYS A 121 0.86 6.62 -21.32
C LYS A 121 0.99 7.24 -22.70
N LYS A 122 -0.08 7.15 -23.51
CA LYS A 122 -0.18 7.75 -24.85
C LYS A 122 -1.22 8.86 -24.87
N GLY A 123 -0.82 10.02 -25.34
CA GLY A 123 -1.70 11.18 -25.46
C GLY A 123 -2.18 11.74 -24.12
N GLU A 124 -3.20 12.61 -24.17
CA GLU A 124 -3.78 13.26 -23.00
C GLU A 124 -4.98 12.46 -22.44
N GLY A 125 -5.33 12.73 -21.17
CA GLY A 125 -6.48 12.13 -20.49
C GLY A 125 -6.33 10.61 -20.21
N LEU A 126 -7.44 9.97 -19.88
CA LEU A 126 -7.49 8.52 -19.66
C LEU A 126 -7.64 7.79 -21.01
N PRO A 127 -7.05 6.58 -21.14
CA PRO A 127 -7.22 5.76 -22.33
C PRO A 127 -8.69 5.38 -22.54
N ARG A 128 -9.23 5.67 -23.75
CA ARG A 128 -10.65 5.43 -24.05
C ARG A 128 -11.02 3.97 -24.26
N ASN A 129 -10.07 3.13 -24.69
CA ASN A 129 -10.30 1.73 -25.09
C ASN A 129 -9.33 0.78 -24.38
N MET A 130 -9.04 1.01 -23.10
CA MET A 130 -8.17 0.14 -22.34
C MET A 130 -8.91 -1.14 -21.94
N ASN A 131 -8.33 -2.29 -22.22
CA ASN A 131 -8.75 -3.53 -21.60
C ASN A 131 -8.17 -3.58 -20.18
N PHE A 132 -8.99 -3.27 -19.18
CA PHE A 132 -8.55 -3.21 -17.78
C PHE A 132 -8.13 -4.57 -17.23
N ASP A 133 -8.69 -5.67 -17.73
CA ASP A 133 -8.28 -7.02 -17.33
C ASP A 133 -6.82 -7.29 -17.76
N GLU A 134 -6.47 -6.95 -18.99
CA GLU A 134 -5.09 -7.08 -19.47
C GLU A 134 -4.14 -6.08 -18.81
N ALA A 135 -4.57 -4.82 -18.64
CA ALA A 135 -3.76 -3.76 -18.06
C ALA A 135 -3.43 -4.01 -16.58
N SER A 136 -4.28 -4.73 -15.86
CA SER A 136 -4.08 -5.06 -14.44
C SER A 136 -3.07 -6.19 -14.20
N LYS A 137 -2.87 -7.10 -15.17
CA LYS A 137 -2.05 -8.31 -14.99
C LYS A 137 -0.61 -8.05 -14.52
N PRO A 138 0.14 -7.10 -15.13
CA PRO A 138 1.49 -6.80 -14.67
C PRO A 138 1.52 -6.30 -13.21
N GLY A 139 0.58 -5.40 -12.85
CA GLY A 139 0.46 -4.88 -11.49
C GLY A 139 0.09 -5.97 -10.48
N ILE A 140 -0.79 -6.91 -10.84
CA ILE A 140 -1.16 -8.05 -9.98
C ILE A 140 0.05 -8.96 -9.75
N ALA A 141 0.83 -9.27 -10.81
CA ALA A 141 2.05 -10.05 -10.68
C ALA A 141 3.08 -9.36 -9.77
N ASP A 142 3.24 -8.05 -9.89
CA ASP A 142 4.10 -7.25 -9.01
C ASP A 142 3.58 -7.22 -7.57
N GLY A 143 2.27 -7.15 -7.38
CA GLY A 143 1.63 -7.25 -6.07
C GLY A 143 1.90 -8.57 -5.36
N ILE A 144 1.79 -9.69 -6.08
CA ILE A 144 2.11 -11.03 -5.56
C ILE A 144 3.60 -11.12 -5.19
N GLN A 145 4.48 -10.60 -6.05
CA GLN A 145 5.92 -10.56 -5.78
C GLN A 145 6.25 -9.68 -4.57
N ALA A 146 5.56 -8.55 -4.39
CA ALA A 146 5.73 -7.70 -3.22
C ALA A 146 5.38 -8.43 -1.92
N ILE A 147 4.30 -9.21 -1.89
CA ILE A 147 3.93 -10.04 -0.73
C ILE A 147 5.04 -11.04 -0.40
N LYS A 148 5.59 -11.70 -1.43
CA LYS A 148 6.71 -12.63 -1.28
C LYS A 148 7.93 -11.94 -0.66
N ILE A 149 8.35 -10.79 -1.20
CA ILE A 149 9.48 -10.00 -0.70
C ILE A 149 9.26 -9.58 0.76
N VAL A 150 8.07 -9.06 1.12
CA VAL A 150 7.78 -8.66 2.50
C VAL A 150 7.90 -9.85 3.45
N ARG A 151 7.46 -11.03 3.06
CA ARG A 151 7.59 -12.25 3.87
C ARG A 151 9.03 -12.76 3.95
N GLU A 152 9.81 -12.68 2.89
CA GLU A 152 11.23 -13.03 2.86
C GLU A 152 12.06 -12.13 3.78
N HIS A 153 11.76 -10.83 3.82
CA HIS A 153 12.40 -9.85 4.70
C HIS A 153 11.72 -9.68 6.07
N SER A 154 10.81 -10.58 6.45
CA SER A 154 9.98 -10.47 7.66
C SER A 154 10.76 -10.19 8.93
N LYS A 155 11.91 -10.86 9.13
CA LYS A 155 12.78 -10.66 10.30
C LYS A 155 13.47 -9.30 10.28
N GLU A 156 14.02 -8.91 9.12
CA GLU A 156 14.71 -7.62 8.93
C GLU A 156 13.77 -6.44 9.17
N TRP A 157 12.55 -6.54 8.67
CA TRP A 157 11.56 -5.46 8.75
C TRP A 157 10.62 -5.57 9.96
N SER A 158 10.86 -6.53 10.85
CA SER A 158 10.01 -6.78 12.03
C SER A 158 8.53 -6.94 11.66
N VAL A 159 8.23 -7.67 10.58
CA VAL A 159 6.87 -7.99 10.12
C VAL A 159 6.59 -9.47 10.33
N ALA A 160 5.49 -9.81 10.97
CA ALA A 160 5.05 -11.21 11.07
C ALA A 160 4.48 -11.68 9.71
N PRO A 161 4.90 -12.85 9.18
CA PRO A 161 4.51 -13.30 7.85
C PRO A 161 3.00 -13.49 7.65
N ASP A 162 2.25 -13.68 8.73
CA ASP A 162 0.79 -13.83 8.78
C ASP A 162 0.04 -12.50 9.06
N ARG A 163 0.78 -11.38 9.10
CA ARG A 163 0.21 -10.03 9.35
C ARG A 163 0.47 -9.07 8.19
N VAL A 164 0.40 -9.58 6.97
CA VAL A 164 0.58 -8.80 5.73
C VAL A 164 -0.78 -8.34 5.22
N VAL A 165 -0.98 -7.04 5.21
CA VAL A 165 -2.15 -6.35 4.65
C VAL A 165 -1.81 -5.83 3.26
N PHE A 166 -2.72 -5.94 2.31
CA PHE A 166 -2.58 -5.30 1.01
C PHE A 166 -3.70 -4.27 0.84
N ILE A 167 -3.33 -3.01 0.72
CA ILE A 167 -4.25 -1.90 0.45
C ILE A 167 -3.95 -1.31 -0.92
N GLY A 168 -4.98 -0.93 -1.65
CA GLY A 168 -4.80 -0.26 -2.92
C GLY A 168 -5.96 0.67 -3.25
N PHE A 169 -5.68 1.63 -4.12
CA PHE A 169 -6.55 2.74 -4.45
C PHE A 169 -6.92 2.72 -5.93
N SER A 170 -8.19 2.83 -6.29
CA SER A 170 -8.64 2.88 -7.69
C SER A 170 -8.06 1.70 -8.50
N ALA A 171 -7.19 1.93 -9.48
CA ALA A 171 -6.48 0.87 -10.20
C ALA A 171 -5.64 -0.02 -9.27
N GLY A 172 -5.02 0.55 -8.23
CA GLY A 172 -4.33 -0.20 -7.19
C GLY A 172 -5.27 -1.08 -6.36
N ALA A 173 -6.54 -0.69 -6.20
CA ALA A 173 -7.55 -1.55 -5.59
C ALA A 173 -7.87 -2.77 -6.47
N ALA A 174 -7.86 -2.62 -7.80
CA ALA A 174 -7.96 -3.78 -8.69
C ALA A 174 -6.73 -4.70 -8.57
N VAL A 175 -5.53 -4.14 -8.37
CA VAL A 175 -4.32 -4.93 -8.03
C VAL A 175 -4.54 -5.69 -6.72
N THR A 176 -5.04 -5.01 -5.68
CA THR A 176 -5.37 -5.64 -4.37
C THR A 176 -6.37 -6.79 -4.54
N CYS A 177 -7.44 -6.56 -5.29
CA CYS A 177 -8.43 -7.61 -5.57
C CYS A 177 -7.78 -8.77 -6.35
N GLY A 178 -6.95 -8.47 -7.36
CA GLY A 178 -6.24 -9.49 -8.14
C GLY A 178 -5.32 -10.35 -7.28
N THR A 179 -4.52 -9.76 -6.39
CA THR A 179 -3.64 -10.50 -5.48
C THR A 179 -4.43 -11.39 -4.53
N MET A 180 -5.59 -10.90 -4.03
CA MET A 180 -6.47 -11.65 -3.14
C MET A 180 -7.18 -12.82 -3.85
N LEU A 181 -7.59 -12.63 -5.11
CA LEU A 181 -8.43 -13.60 -5.84
C LEU A 181 -7.61 -14.62 -6.63
N GLN A 182 -6.45 -14.24 -7.17
CA GLN A 182 -5.71 -15.03 -8.16
C GLN A 182 -4.43 -15.67 -7.61
N ALA A 183 -3.85 -15.13 -6.52
CA ALA A 183 -2.65 -15.72 -5.94
C ALA A 183 -2.94 -17.08 -5.31
N ASP A 184 -1.93 -17.95 -5.31
CA ASP A 184 -1.94 -19.18 -4.50
C ASP A 184 -2.14 -18.83 -3.03
N GLU A 185 -2.77 -19.71 -2.26
CA GLU A 185 -3.13 -19.42 -0.86
C GLU A 185 -1.91 -18.96 -0.02
N ALA A 186 -0.74 -19.54 -0.26
CA ALA A 186 0.50 -19.17 0.42
C ALA A 186 1.02 -17.76 0.07
N LEU A 187 0.60 -17.19 -1.08
CA LEU A 187 1.01 -15.88 -1.57
C LEU A 187 -0.12 -14.83 -1.49
N ARG A 188 -1.29 -15.20 -0.99
CA ARG A 188 -2.35 -14.24 -0.71
C ARG A 188 -1.98 -13.32 0.45
N PRO A 189 -2.44 -12.04 0.43
CA PRO A 189 -2.34 -11.21 1.61
C PRO A 189 -3.18 -11.82 2.74
N ASN A 190 -2.82 -11.54 3.99
CA ASN A 190 -3.60 -12.01 5.15
C ASN A 190 -4.84 -11.14 5.38
N PHE A 191 -4.82 -9.89 4.87
CA PHE A 191 -5.90 -8.90 4.93
C PHE A 191 -5.87 -8.07 3.65
N ALA A 192 -7.03 -7.65 3.15
CA ALA A 192 -7.14 -6.88 1.91
C ALA A 192 -8.01 -5.63 2.09
N ALA A 193 -7.60 -4.51 1.50
CA ALA A 193 -8.32 -3.25 1.62
C ALA A 193 -8.41 -2.52 0.25
N PRO A 194 -9.33 -2.89 -0.66
CA PRO A 194 -9.59 -2.11 -1.86
C PRO A 194 -10.37 -0.83 -1.54
N ILE A 195 -9.77 0.33 -1.85
CA ILE A 195 -10.32 1.67 -1.61
C ILE A 195 -10.75 2.28 -2.95
N TYR A 196 -11.99 2.74 -3.04
CA TYR A 196 -12.65 3.27 -4.25
C TYR A 196 -12.20 2.59 -5.54
N GLY A 197 -12.24 1.25 -5.52
CA GLY A 197 -11.92 0.41 -6.68
C GLY A 197 -12.28 -1.05 -6.47
N ALA A 198 -12.27 -1.79 -7.56
CA ALA A 198 -12.67 -3.18 -7.65
C ALA A 198 -12.06 -3.81 -8.91
N PRO A 199 -12.27 -5.09 -9.21
CA PRO A 199 -12.01 -5.62 -10.54
C PRO A 199 -12.83 -4.87 -11.60
N PHE A 200 -12.15 -4.30 -12.61
CA PHE A 200 -12.79 -3.45 -13.63
C PHE A 200 -13.20 -4.19 -14.91
N GLY A 201 -13.04 -5.51 -14.95
CA GLY A 201 -13.46 -6.32 -16.08
C GLY A 201 -14.99 -6.32 -16.31
N GLU A 202 -15.40 -6.73 -17.51
CA GLU A 202 -16.84 -6.85 -17.84
C GLU A 202 -17.54 -7.88 -16.96
N LYS A 203 -16.85 -8.97 -16.63
CA LYS A 203 -17.37 -10.03 -15.77
C LYS A 203 -16.75 -9.99 -14.39
N LEU A 204 -17.58 -10.28 -13.39
CA LEU A 204 -17.09 -10.50 -12.05
C LEU A 204 -16.17 -11.72 -12.03
N PRO A 205 -14.94 -11.62 -11.49
CA PRO A 205 -14.06 -12.78 -11.36
C PRO A 205 -14.68 -13.80 -10.39
N LYS A 206 -14.29 -15.07 -10.54
CA LYS A 206 -14.70 -16.12 -9.59
C LYS A 206 -14.22 -15.75 -8.19
N ILE A 207 -15.13 -15.70 -7.24
CA ILE A 207 -14.83 -15.42 -5.84
C ILE A 207 -14.61 -16.77 -5.12
N PRO A 208 -13.40 -17.02 -4.56
CA PRO A 208 -13.14 -18.22 -3.77
C PRO A 208 -13.99 -18.26 -2.50
N ALA A 209 -14.32 -19.46 -2.04
CA ALA A 209 -15.08 -19.64 -0.79
C ALA A 209 -14.32 -19.09 0.45
N LYS A 210 -12.98 -19.15 0.43
CA LYS A 210 -12.14 -18.64 1.51
C LYS A 210 -11.30 -17.47 1.01
N LEU A 211 -11.57 -16.29 1.53
CA LEU A 211 -10.82 -15.06 1.33
C LEU A 211 -10.31 -14.52 2.66
N PRO A 212 -9.27 -13.66 2.65
CA PRO A 212 -8.87 -12.90 3.84
C PRO A 212 -9.98 -11.95 4.28
N PRO A 213 -9.97 -11.45 5.53
CA PRO A 213 -10.79 -10.32 5.92
C PRO A 213 -10.59 -9.12 4.99
N ILE A 214 -11.70 -8.46 4.63
CA ILE A 214 -11.71 -7.39 3.62
C ILE A 214 -12.27 -6.11 4.26
N PHE A 215 -11.57 -4.99 4.04
CA PHE A 215 -12.04 -3.64 4.30
C PHE A 215 -12.29 -2.92 2.99
N MET A 216 -13.39 -2.19 2.86
CA MET A 216 -13.71 -1.41 1.66
C MET A 216 -14.15 0.00 2.05
N ALA A 217 -13.76 1.00 1.26
CA ALA A 217 -14.23 2.37 1.44
C ALA A 217 -14.43 3.06 0.08
N TRP A 218 -15.58 3.73 -0.13
CA TRP A 218 -15.87 4.47 -1.35
C TRP A 218 -16.94 5.54 -1.13
N ALA A 219 -17.05 6.47 -2.07
CA ALA A 219 -18.09 7.49 -2.09
C ALA A 219 -19.22 7.12 -3.07
N GLN A 220 -20.48 7.47 -2.75
CA GLN A 220 -21.64 7.21 -3.60
C GLN A 220 -21.70 8.14 -4.82
N ASP A 221 -21.06 9.29 -4.73
CA ASP A 221 -20.95 10.27 -5.81
C ASP A 221 -19.72 10.04 -6.72
N ASP A 222 -19.06 8.87 -6.63
CA ASP A 222 -17.96 8.50 -7.51
C ASP A 222 -18.48 8.20 -8.94
N PRO A 223 -18.20 9.08 -9.94
CA PRO A 223 -18.75 8.93 -11.27
C PRO A 223 -18.00 7.87 -12.12
N LEU A 224 -16.85 7.39 -11.66
CA LEU A 224 -15.96 6.55 -12.46
C LEU A 224 -16.12 5.06 -12.18
N VAL A 225 -16.22 4.68 -10.93
CA VAL A 225 -16.05 3.25 -10.55
C VAL A 225 -17.16 2.71 -9.64
N LEU A 226 -18.15 3.49 -9.26
CA LEU A 226 -19.22 3.07 -8.35
C LEU A 226 -19.90 1.76 -8.78
N SER A 227 -20.19 1.59 -10.06
CA SER A 227 -20.85 0.39 -10.60
C SER A 227 -19.97 -0.87 -10.45
N TYR A 228 -18.66 -0.75 -10.62
CA TYR A 228 -17.73 -1.87 -10.43
C TYR A 228 -17.61 -2.26 -8.96
N ILE A 229 -17.53 -1.26 -8.05
CA ILE A 229 -17.43 -1.47 -6.60
C ILE A 229 -18.68 -2.16 -6.07
N THR A 230 -19.87 -1.64 -6.40
CA THR A 230 -21.14 -2.20 -5.94
C THR A 230 -21.38 -3.59 -6.48
N ARG A 231 -21.01 -3.86 -7.74
CA ARG A 231 -21.06 -5.21 -8.33
C ARG A 231 -20.14 -6.18 -7.57
N PHE A 232 -18.91 -5.76 -7.27
CA PHE A 232 -17.95 -6.61 -6.55
C PHE A 232 -18.37 -6.85 -5.11
N TYR A 233 -18.79 -5.82 -4.40
CA TYR A 233 -19.33 -5.92 -3.04
C TYR A 233 -20.50 -6.91 -2.97
N ASN A 234 -21.48 -6.77 -3.86
CA ASN A 234 -22.62 -7.70 -3.92
C ASN A 234 -22.17 -9.14 -4.23
N GLY A 235 -21.20 -9.30 -5.12
CA GLY A 235 -20.62 -10.62 -5.41
C GLY A 235 -19.93 -11.25 -4.20
N LEU A 236 -19.21 -10.45 -3.39
CA LEU A 236 -18.62 -10.93 -2.14
C LEU A 236 -19.70 -11.41 -1.16
N ILE A 237 -20.78 -10.63 -0.97
CA ILE A 237 -21.89 -11.02 -0.10
C ILE A 237 -22.56 -12.31 -0.59
N GLN A 238 -22.83 -12.42 -1.91
CA GLN A 238 -23.41 -13.64 -2.51
C GLN A 238 -22.52 -14.87 -2.35
N ALA A 239 -21.18 -14.67 -2.33
CA ALA A 239 -20.20 -15.72 -2.07
C ALA A 239 -20.04 -16.04 -0.57
N GLY A 240 -20.84 -15.45 0.31
CA GLY A 240 -20.82 -15.67 1.77
C GLY A 240 -19.69 -14.93 2.49
N GLN A 241 -18.99 -14.00 1.81
CA GLN A 241 -17.98 -13.16 2.45
C GLN A 241 -18.64 -12.05 3.27
N LYS A 242 -17.90 -11.50 4.24
CA LYS A 242 -18.38 -10.44 5.14
C LYS A 242 -17.40 -9.26 5.13
N PRO A 243 -17.29 -8.51 4.02
CA PRO A 243 -16.42 -7.34 3.98
C PRO A 243 -16.95 -6.26 4.92
N GLU A 244 -16.05 -5.62 5.67
CA GLU A 244 -16.38 -4.35 6.32
C GLU A 244 -16.37 -3.25 5.27
N ALA A 245 -17.44 -2.44 5.19
CA ALA A 245 -17.61 -1.44 4.14
C ALA A 245 -18.04 -0.09 4.71
N HIS A 246 -17.30 0.96 4.37
CA HIS A 246 -17.57 2.34 4.70
C HIS A 246 -18.00 3.09 3.44
N ILE A 247 -19.26 3.50 3.40
CA ILE A 247 -19.88 4.14 2.25
C ILE A 247 -20.17 5.59 2.59
N TYR A 248 -19.47 6.51 1.94
CA TYR A 248 -19.62 7.95 2.12
C TYR A 248 -20.63 8.50 1.13
N SER A 249 -21.45 9.45 1.55
CA SER A 249 -22.42 10.09 0.65
C SER A 249 -21.75 10.94 -0.44
N SER A 250 -20.57 11.51 -0.10
CA SER A 250 -19.77 12.37 -0.99
C SER A 250 -18.28 12.17 -0.74
N GLY A 251 -17.46 12.58 -1.71
CA GLY A 251 -16.01 12.47 -1.73
C GLY A 251 -15.46 12.27 -3.13
N GLY A 252 -16.31 11.90 -4.06
CA GLY A 252 -15.93 11.64 -5.45
C GLY A 252 -14.96 10.49 -5.60
N HIS A 253 -14.19 10.50 -6.69
CA HIS A 253 -13.13 9.53 -6.96
C HIS A 253 -11.77 10.05 -6.52
N GLY A 254 -10.94 9.19 -5.91
CA GLY A 254 -9.54 9.54 -5.63
C GLY A 254 -9.37 10.49 -4.45
N PHE A 255 -10.14 10.32 -3.38
CA PHE A 255 -10.00 11.16 -2.19
C PHE A 255 -8.66 10.92 -1.48
N GLY A 256 -8.08 9.69 -1.46
CA GLY A 256 -6.75 9.40 -0.89
C GLY A 256 -6.53 10.05 0.47
N MET A 257 -5.39 10.72 0.64
CA MET A 257 -5.06 11.49 1.86
C MET A 257 -5.42 12.98 1.75
N LYS A 258 -6.30 13.35 0.82
CA LYS A 258 -6.82 14.72 0.72
C LYS A 258 -7.61 15.11 1.97
N GLN A 259 -7.62 16.41 2.26
CA GLN A 259 -8.44 16.99 3.31
C GLN A 259 -9.39 18.01 2.64
N THR A 260 -10.60 17.57 2.38
CA THR A 260 -11.61 18.34 1.62
C THR A 260 -12.74 18.86 2.50
N GLY A 261 -12.82 18.39 3.74
CA GLY A 261 -13.93 18.60 4.66
C GLY A 261 -15.09 17.63 4.46
N ALA A 262 -14.97 16.66 3.54
CA ALA A 262 -15.94 15.59 3.37
C ALA A 262 -15.74 14.48 4.42
N THR A 263 -16.81 13.73 4.70
CA THR A 263 -16.72 12.59 5.63
C THR A 263 -15.77 11.50 5.14
N SER A 264 -15.53 11.41 3.83
CA SER A 264 -14.54 10.51 3.23
C SER A 264 -13.09 10.79 3.66
N ASP A 265 -12.79 12.00 4.17
CA ASP A 265 -11.45 12.33 4.70
C ASP A 265 -11.06 11.45 5.89
N HIS A 266 -12.06 10.86 6.59
CA HIS A 266 -11.86 9.98 7.74
C HIS A 266 -11.66 8.50 7.39
N TRP A 267 -11.63 8.13 6.13
CA TRP A 267 -11.52 6.73 5.71
C TRP A 267 -10.31 6.01 6.35
N ILE A 268 -9.20 6.71 6.52
CA ILE A 268 -7.97 6.12 7.07
C ILE A 268 -8.08 5.85 8.58
N ASP A 269 -8.87 6.64 9.31
CA ASP A 269 -9.16 6.40 10.72
C ASP A 269 -10.07 5.17 10.87
N GLU A 270 -11.05 4.99 9.98
CA GLU A 270 -11.91 3.80 9.95
C GLU A 270 -11.10 2.55 9.56
N PHE A 271 -10.20 2.66 8.59
CA PHE A 271 -9.26 1.59 8.27
C PHE A 271 -8.39 1.21 9.48
N TYR A 272 -7.90 2.19 10.23
CA TYR A 272 -7.11 1.93 11.43
C TYR A 272 -7.93 1.26 12.54
N ARG A 273 -9.18 1.66 12.75
CA ARG A 273 -10.11 1.00 13.68
C ARG A 273 -10.35 -0.46 13.28
N TRP A 274 -10.50 -0.72 11.99
CA TRP A 274 -10.59 -2.08 11.49
C TRP A 274 -9.31 -2.87 11.75
N LEU A 275 -8.13 -2.30 11.52
CA LEU A 275 -6.86 -2.95 11.90
C LEU A 275 -6.77 -3.24 13.40
N GLN A 276 -7.30 -2.35 14.25
CA GLN A 276 -7.38 -2.59 15.70
C GLN A 276 -8.29 -3.79 16.03
N ALA A 277 -9.45 -3.86 15.40
CA ALA A 277 -10.39 -4.98 15.57
C ALA A 277 -9.80 -6.32 15.12
N GLN A 278 -8.93 -6.30 14.08
CA GLN A 278 -8.17 -7.48 13.64
C GLN A 278 -6.94 -7.78 14.51
N GLY A 279 -6.65 -6.98 15.55
CA GLY A 279 -5.49 -7.17 16.43
C GLY A 279 -4.14 -6.74 15.82
N LEU A 280 -4.15 -6.00 14.70
CA LEU A 280 -2.97 -5.67 13.91
C LEU A 280 -2.19 -4.42 14.38
N THR A 281 -2.70 -3.68 15.35
CA THR A 281 -2.09 -2.44 15.88
C THR A 281 -1.33 -2.64 17.19
N LYS A 282 -1.29 -3.86 17.70
CA LYS A 282 -0.52 -4.25 18.88
C LYS A 282 0.62 -5.18 18.46
N PRO A 283 1.71 -5.24 19.24
CA PRO A 283 2.77 -6.21 18.96
C PRO A 283 2.22 -7.63 18.76
N ALA A 284 2.80 -8.36 17.80
CA ALA A 284 2.43 -9.75 17.59
C ALA A 284 2.66 -10.56 18.88
N PRO A 285 1.81 -11.52 19.22
CA PRO A 285 2.09 -12.45 20.31
C PRO A 285 3.45 -13.13 20.10
N LYS A 286 4.22 -13.26 21.17
CA LYS A 286 5.55 -13.94 21.15
C LYS A 286 5.37 -15.42 20.93
#